data_7a978e79dd558587f349b58fec2bda60
#
_entry.id   7a978e79dd558587f349b58fec2bda60
#
_cell.length_a   1.000
_cell.length_b   1.000
_cell.length_c   1.000
_cell.angle_alpha   90.00
_cell.angle_beta   90.00
_cell.angle_gamma   90.00
#
_symmetry.space_group_name_H-M   'P 1'
#
loop_
_entity.id
_entity.type
_entity.pdbx_description
1 polymer ?
#
loop_
_entity_poly.entity_id
_entity_poly.type
_entity_poly.pdbx_seq_one_letter_code
_entity_poly.pdbx_strand_id
1 'polypeptide(L)'
;IEGAGSPAEINLKDGDIVNMGLAGMVDAPVLLCGDIDRGGVFASLYGTAALLEAEERARLKGFVINKFRGDIEILRPGLSMLEERTGIPVAGVVPMVNVDLDDEDSLSQRLGSSGGVGLIDLAVIRLPKLSNFTDFNPLERIPEVSIRYVSTPAQLREPDLILLPGTKNTLDDLLWLRASGLESAIRKHAARGGAVIGI
;
A
#
# COMPACT_ATOMS: atom_id res chain seq x y z
N ILE A 1 16.80 -2.39 7.55
CA ILE A 1 16.14 -1.13 7.96
C ILE A 1 15.50 -0.56 6.71
N GLU A 2 14.27 -0.15 6.82
CA GLU A 2 13.48 0.52 5.78
C GLU A 2 13.01 1.85 6.35
N GLY A 3 13.04 2.91 5.53
CA GLY A 3 12.59 4.24 5.92
C GLY A 3 11.13 4.48 5.52
N ALA A 4 10.49 5.48 6.10
CA ALA A 4 9.14 5.88 5.77
C ALA A 4 9.12 7.21 5.01
N GLY A 5 8.27 7.31 3.98
CA GLY A 5 8.14 8.51 3.17
C GLY A 5 9.39 8.80 2.32
N SER A 6 9.86 10.04 2.33
CA SER A 6 11.02 10.47 1.55
C SER A 6 12.08 11.11 2.43
N PRO A 7 13.37 10.83 2.25
CA PRO A 7 14.45 11.52 2.96
C PRO A 7 14.63 12.97 2.47
N ALA A 8 13.90 13.40 1.44
CA ALA A 8 13.92 14.76 0.91
C ALA A 8 12.83 15.67 1.48
N GLU A 9 12.13 15.24 2.53
CA GLU A 9 11.16 16.08 3.26
C GLU A 9 11.90 17.11 4.11
N ILE A 10 12.48 18.11 3.44
CA ILE A 10 13.40 19.11 4.04
C ILE A 10 12.76 19.94 5.16
N ASN A 11 11.44 20.05 5.15
CA ASN A 11 10.64 20.72 6.17
C ASN A 11 10.42 19.90 7.46
N LEU A 12 10.73 18.59 7.42
CA LEU A 12 10.58 17.66 8.54
C LEU A 12 11.92 17.12 9.06
N LYS A 13 13.04 17.72 8.60
CA LYS A 13 14.38 17.22 8.84
C LYS A 13 14.82 17.32 10.30
N ASP A 14 14.36 18.35 11.02
CA ASP A 14 14.67 18.61 12.43
C ASP A 14 13.98 17.61 13.37
N GLY A 15 14.24 16.36 13.25
CA GLY A 15 13.60 15.31 14.06
C GLY A 15 13.44 14.01 13.28
N ASP A 16 14.10 13.90 12.14
CA ASP A 16 14.12 12.68 11.37
C ASP A 16 14.77 11.54 12.16
N ILE A 17 13.93 10.58 12.58
CA ILE A 17 14.34 9.34 13.24
C ILE A 17 14.03 8.10 12.39
N VAL A 18 13.58 8.29 11.15
CA VAL A 18 13.08 7.20 10.29
C VAL A 18 13.88 7.02 9.00
N ASN A 19 14.51 8.08 8.48
CA ASN A 19 15.28 8.04 7.25
C ASN A 19 16.77 8.29 7.50
N MET A 20 17.30 9.42 7.06
CA MET A 20 18.73 9.73 7.18
C MET A 20 19.18 9.93 8.62
N GLY A 21 18.29 10.41 9.50
CA GLY A 21 18.56 10.51 10.93
C GLY A 21 18.84 9.14 11.56
N LEU A 22 17.98 8.15 11.30
CA LEU A 22 18.20 6.78 11.75
C LEU A 22 19.47 6.19 11.14
N ALA A 23 19.69 6.37 9.83
CA ALA A 23 20.92 5.90 9.16
C ALA A 23 22.17 6.49 9.81
N GLY A 24 22.11 7.78 10.23
CA GLY A 24 23.18 8.44 10.96
C GLY A 24 23.43 7.83 12.34
N MET A 25 22.38 7.57 13.11
CA MET A 25 22.48 6.98 14.46
C MET A 25 23.14 5.60 14.48
N VAL A 26 22.91 4.79 13.45
CA VAL A 26 23.40 3.41 13.38
C VAL A 26 24.57 3.24 12.40
N ASP A 27 25.07 4.35 11.85
CA ASP A 27 26.17 4.38 10.86
C ASP A 27 25.91 3.47 9.64
N ALA A 28 24.66 3.45 9.16
CA ALA A 28 24.27 2.57 8.06
C ALA A 28 24.55 3.18 6.69
N PRO A 29 25.03 2.37 5.71
CA PRO A 29 24.99 2.75 4.30
C PRO A 29 23.53 2.75 3.80
N VAL A 30 23.23 3.64 2.85
CA VAL A 30 21.89 3.86 2.33
C VAL A 30 21.85 3.55 0.84
N LEU A 31 20.80 2.82 0.42
CA LEU A 31 20.38 2.69 -0.98
C LEU A 31 19.08 3.48 -1.16
N LEU A 32 19.08 4.42 -2.10
CA LEU A 32 17.87 5.19 -2.43
C LEU A 32 17.10 4.50 -3.55
N CYS A 33 15.86 4.09 -3.24
CA CYS A 33 14.99 3.42 -4.19
C CYS A 33 14.02 4.41 -4.84
N GLY A 34 13.91 4.36 -6.18
CA GLY A 34 12.96 5.14 -6.96
C GLY A 34 11.99 4.25 -7.72
N ASP A 35 10.70 4.59 -7.68
CA ASP A 35 9.64 3.92 -8.43
C ASP A 35 9.52 4.55 -9.84
N ILE A 36 9.88 3.78 -10.90
CA ILE A 36 9.83 4.26 -12.28
C ILE A 36 8.41 4.26 -12.86
N ASP A 37 7.52 3.47 -12.33
CA ASP A 37 6.14 3.30 -12.84
C ASP A 37 5.33 4.60 -12.73
N ARG A 38 5.67 5.46 -11.77
CA ARG A 38 5.04 6.79 -11.59
C ARG A 38 5.55 7.87 -12.54
N GLY A 39 6.63 7.61 -13.29
CA GLY A 39 7.33 8.60 -14.09
C GLY A 39 8.22 9.52 -13.28
N GLY A 40 9.17 10.20 -13.96
CA GLY A 40 10.06 11.18 -13.33
C GLY A 40 11.12 10.62 -12.36
N VAL A 41 11.41 9.33 -12.38
CA VAL A 41 12.31 8.66 -11.44
C VAL A 41 13.70 9.29 -11.38
N PHE A 42 14.27 9.69 -12.51
CA PHE A 42 15.58 10.34 -12.56
C PHE A 42 15.58 11.70 -11.84
N ALA A 43 14.52 12.49 -12.04
CA ALA A 43 14.36 13.76 -11.35
C ALA A 43 14.18 13.56 -9.84
N SER A 44 13.41 12.56 -9.44
CA SER A 44 13.21 12.20 -8.05
C SER A 44 14.51 11.77 -7.36
N LEU A 45 15.26 10.82 -7.96
CA LEU A 45 16.52 10.34 -7.40
C LEU A 45 17.58 11.45 -7.34
N TYR A 46 17.72 12.21 -8.43
CA TYR A 46 18.66 13.34 -8.47
C TYR A 46 18.29 14.41 -7.45
N GLY A 47 17.02 14.84 -7.44
CA GLY A 47 16.53 15.85 -6.51
C GLY A 47 16.69 15.46 -5.06
N THR A 48 16.34 14.22 -4.71
CA THR A 48 16.54 13.69 -3.36
C THR A 48 18.02 13.75 -2.97
N ALA A 49 18.93 13.22 -3.81
CA ALA A 49 20.36 13.25 -3.53
C ALA A 49 20.94 14.67 -3.43
N ALA A 50 20.36 15.64 -4.17
CA ALA A 50 20.79 17.04 -4.15
C ALA A 50 20.30 17.80 -2.88
N LEU A 51 19.17 17.36 -2.28
CA LEU A 51 18.59 17.97 -1.08
C LEU A 51 19.18 17.42 0.23
N LEU A 52 19.92 16.31 0.15
CA LEU A 52 20.60 15.75 1.32
C LEU A 52 21.79 16.62 1.73
N GLU A 53 22.01 16.73 3.04
CA GLU A 53 23.22 17.35 3.60
C GLU A 53 24.47 16.52 3.26
N ALA A 54 25.63 17.14 3.36
CA ALA A 54 26.90 16.51 2.96
C ALA A 54 27.16 15.16 3.67
N GLU A 55 26.87 15.09 4.98
CA GLU A 55 27.06 13.88 5.79
C GLU A 55 26.05 12.79 5.42
N GLU A 56 24.80 13.16 5.17
CA GLU A 56 23.75 12.25 4.73
C GLU A 56 24.06 11.70 3.34
N ARG A 57 24.43 12.59 2.42
CA ARG A 57 24.81 12.24 1.07
C ARG A 57 26.02 11.29 1.04
N ALA A 58 26.98 11.44 1.96
CA ALA A 58 28.13 10.55 2.08
C ALA A 58 27.72 9.11 2.45
N ARG A 59 26.56 8.92 3.09
CA ARG A 59 25.98 7.60 3.40
C ARG A 59 25.27 6.96 2.22
N LEU A 60 24.85 7.74 1.22
CA LEU A 60 24.16 7.25 0.04
C LEU A 60 25.15 6.53 -0.88
N LYS A 61 25.05 5.20 -0.94
CA LYS A 61 25.99 4.31 -1.63
C LYS A 61 25.50 3.84 -2.99
N GLY A 62 24.21 4.02 -3.29
CA GLY A 62 23.68 3.64 -4.58
C GLY A 62 22.22 4.00 -4.77
N PHE A 63 21.80 3.98 -6.04
CA PHE A 63 20.40 4.07 -6.44
C PHE A 63 19.87 2.70 -6.83
N VAL A 64 18.59 2.46 -6.55
CA VAL A 64 17.86 1.32 -7.07
C VAL A 64 16.63 1.83 -7.81
N ILE A 65 16.46 1.43 -9.07
CA ILE A 65 15.25 1.74 -9.84
C ILE A 65 14.31 0.53 -9.74
N ASN A 66 13.14 0.74 -9.19
CA ASN A 66 12.16 -0.32 -8.96
C ASN A 66 11.00 -0.27 -9.95
N LYS A 67 10.33 -1.40 -10.14
CA LYS A 67 9.17 -1.60 -11.02
C LYS A 67 9.42 -1.31 -12.50
N PHE A 68 10.63 -1.58 -12.96
CA PHE A 68 10.98 -1.35 -14.36
C PHE A 68 10.21 -2.29 -15.29
N ARG A 69 9.71 -1.72 -16.39
CA ARG A 69 9.05 -2.45 -17.49
C ARG A 69 9.70 -2.04 -18.82
N GLY A 70 9.98 -3.02 -19.67
CA GLY A 70 10.51 -2.78 -21.00
C GLY A 70 11.97 -3.23 -21.18
N ASP A 71 12.62 -2.64 -22.18
CA ASP A 71 13.99 -2.98 -22.55
C ASP A 71 15.00 -2.17 -21.72
N ILE A 72 15.85 -2.85 -20.99
CA ILE A 72 16.90 -2.26 -20.14
C ILE A 72 17.90 -1.43 -20.95
N GLU A 73 18.14 -1.77 -22.22
CA GLU A 73 19.07 -1.05 -23.07
C GLU A 73 18.61 0.38 -23.37
N ILE A 74 17.30 0.63 -23.39
CA ILE A 74 16.72 1.96 -23.53
C ILE A 74 16.95 2.80 -22.26
N LEU A 75 16.93 2.15 -21.08
CA LEU A 75 17.15 2.83 -19.80
C LEU A 75 18.63 3.14 -19.53
N ARG A 76 19.53 2.30 -20.00
CA ARG A 76 20.97 2.32 -19.69
C ARG A 76 21.65 3.70 -19.87
N PRO A 77 21.41 4.46 -20.95
CA PRO A 77 22.00 5.81 -21.07
C PRO A 77 21.55 6.76 -19.95
N GLY A 78 20.28 6.64 -19.50
CA GLY A 78 19.76 7.44 -18.39
C GLY A 78 20.40 7.09 -17.06
N LEU A 79 20.74 5.81 -16.83
CA LEU A 79 21.47 5.36 -15.64
C LEU A 79 22.86 6.01 -15.60
N SER A 80 23.61 5.93 -16.70
CA SER A 80 24.93 6.54 -16.79
C SER A 80 24.90 8.06 -16.57
N MET A 81 23.90 8.74 -17.13
CA MET A 81 23.72 10.19 -16.92
C MET A 81 23.41 10.53 -15.45
N LEU A 82 22.65 9.69 -14.74
CA LEU A 82 22.38 9.86 -13.32
C LEU A 82 23.67 9.71 -12.49
N GLU A 83 24.43 8.65 -12.76
CA GLU A 83 25.73 8.38 -12.11
C GLU A 83 26.72 9.54 -12.33
N GLU A 84 26.87 10.00 -13.56
CA GLU A 84 27.74 11.14 -13.91
C GLU A 84 27.36 12.41 -13.16
N ARG A 85 26.05 12.71 -13.04
CA ARG A 85 25.55 13.92 -12.39
C ARG A 85 25.65 13.89 -10.88
N THR A 86 25.52 12.71 -10.28
CA THR A 86 25.46 12.56 -8.83
C THR A 86 26.75 12.07 -8.19
N GLY A 87 27.60 11.39 -8.96
CA GLY A 87 28.76 10.65 -8.45
C GLY A 87 28.37 9.39 -7.64
N ILE A 88 27.11 8.96 -7.71
CA ILE A 88 26.56 7.83 -6.96
C ILE A 88 26.16 6.74 -7.96
N PRO A 89 26.61 5.48 -7.78
CA PRO A 89 26.33 4.41 -8.73
C PRO A 89 24.87 3.97 -8.69
N VAL A 90 24.36 3.44 -9.80
CA VAL A 90 23.11 2.69 -9.84
C VAL A 90 23.40 1.24 -9.47
N ALA A 91 23.02 0.85 -8.27
CA ALA A 91 23.24 -0.49 -7.72
C ALA A 91 22.40 -1.56 -8.44
N GLY A 92 21.25 -1.19 -9.00
CA GLY A 92 20.43 -2.12 -9.76
C GLY A 92 19.12 -1.53 -10.28
N VAL A 93 18.55 -2.29 -11.22
CA VAL A 93 17.21 -2.06 -11.77
C VAL A 93 16.39 -3.31 -11.51
N VAL A 94 15.32 -3.17 -10.74
CA VAL A 94 14.43 -4.27 -10.37
C VAL A 94 13.25 -4.27 -11.35
N PRO A 95 13.01 -5.36 -12.07
CA PRO A 95 11.88 -5.45 -12.98
C PRO A 95 10.57 -5.45 -12.20
N MET A 96 9.49 -5.04 -12.88
CA MET A 96 8.15 -5.20 -12.34
C MET A 96 7.83 -6.69 -12.24
N VAL A 97 7.56 -7.14 -11.03
CA VAL A 97 7.12 -8.51 -10.73
C VAL A 97 5.72 -8.45 -10.14
N ASN A 98 4.84 -9.30 -10.62
CA ASN A 98 3.54 -9.51 -10.01
C ASN A 98 3.72 -10.51 -8.87
N VAL A 99 3.90 -10.00 -7.67
CA VAL A 99 3.92 -10.80 -6.44
C VAL A 99 2.65 -10.51 -5.68
N ASP A 100 1.98 -11.55 -5.25
CA ASP A 100 0.83 -11.44 -4.38
C ASP A 100 1.35 -11.34 -2.93
N LEU A 101 1.72 -10.12 -2.55
CA LEU A 101 2.10 -9.77 -1.18
C LEU A 101 0.90 -9.17 -0.47
N ASP A 102 0.74 -9.54 0.78
CA ASP A 102 -0.27 -8.93 1.63
C ASP A 102 0.04 -7.44 1.84
N ASP A 103 -0.99 -6.61 1.71
CA ASP A 103 -0.85 -5.17 1.92
C ASP A 103 -0.61 -4.88 3.41
N GLU A 104 0.33 -4.02 3.72
CA GLU A 104 0.66 -3.63 5.09
C GLU A 104 -0.33 -2.60 5.64
N ASP A 105 -0.87 -1.73 4.77
CA ASP A 105 -1.73 -0.61 5.14
C ASP A 105 -3.22 -0.85 4.85
N SER A 106 -4.07 -0.40 5.79
CA SER A 106 -5.55 -0.40 5.65
C SER A 106 -6.09 0.50 4.51
N LEU A 107 -5.22 1.26 3.84
CA LEU A 107 -5.54 2.12 2.69
C LEU A 107 -5.30 1.42 1.34
N SER A 108 -5.21 0.11 1.33
CA SER A 108 -4.99 -0.70 0.13
C SER A 108 -5.95 -0.33 -1.00
N GLN A 109 -5.44 -0.27 -2.22
CA GLN A 109 -6.23 -0.09 -3.45
C GLN A 109 -7.22 -1.24 -3.67
N ARG A 110 -7.00 -2.40 -3.05
CA ARG A 110 -7.91 -3.57 -3.09
C ARG A 110 -9.27 -3.25 -2.47
N LEU A 111 -9.33 -2.38 -1.45
CA LEU A 111 -10.59 -1.95 -0.84
C LEU A 111 -11.52 -1.16 -1.78
N GLY A 112 -11.03 -0.74 -2.93
CA GLY A 112 -11.78 -0.04 -3.98
C GLY A 112 -12.19 -0.93 -5.16
N SER A 113 -11.69 -2.16 -5.26
CA SER A 113 -12.00 -3.06 -6.35
C SER A 113 -13.38 -3.68 -6.16
N SER A 114 -14.25 -3.54 -7.16
CA SER A 114 -15.43 -4.37 -7.28
C SER A 114 -14.96 -5.77 -7.71
N GLY A 115 -15.16 -6.77 -6.86
CA GLY A 115 -14.81 -8.15 -7.17
C GLY A 115 -15.37 -8.61 -8.52
N GLY A 116 -14.67 -9.53 -9.16
CA GLY A 116 -15.14 -10.22 -10.37
C GLY A 116 -16.45 -10.96 -10.13
N VAL A 117 -17.03 -11.53 -11.19
CA VAL A 117 -18.22 -12.37 -11.09
C VAL A 117 -17.78 -13.76 -10.62
N GLY A 118 -17.82 -14.00 -9.32
CA GLY A 118 -17.66 -15.34 -8.73
C GLY A 118 -18.99 -16.06 -8.58
N LEU A 119 -18.94 -17.35 -8.34
CA LEU A 119 -20.14 -18.15 -8.01
C LEU A 119 -20.68 -17.83 -6.62
N ILE A 120 -19.81 -17.38 -5.69
CA ILE A 120 -20.11 -17.03 -4.31
C ILE A 120 -19.80 -15.55 -4.11
N ASP A 121 -20.77 -14.77 -3.70
CA ASP A 121 -20.63 -13.34 -3.45
C ASP A 121 -20.48 -13.05 -1.95
N LEU A 122 -19.29 -12.64 -1.53
CA LEU A 122 -18.97 -12.27 -0.16
C LEU A 122 -18.97 -10.74 0.00
N ALA A 123 -19.79 -10.22 0.90
CA ALA A 123 -19.82 -8.81 1.25
C ALA A 123 -19.10 -8.55 2.58
N VAL A 124 -17.91 -7.96 2.51
CA VAL A 124 -17.16 -7.50 3.70
C VAL A 124 -17.61 -6.09 4.05
N ILE A 125 -18.07 -5.89 5.26
CA ILE A 125 -18.45 -4.55 5.73
C ILE A 125 -17.20 -3.71 5.95
N ARG A 126 -17.03 -2.66 5.15
CA ARG A 126 -15.90 -1.73 5.26
C ARG A 126 -16.14 -0.74 6.39
N LEU A 127 -15.76 -1.15 7.61
CA LEU A 127 -15.81 -0.27 8.78
C LEU A 127 -14.79 0.88 8.65
N PRO A 128 -15.08 2.09 9.16
CA PRO A 128 -14.14 3.22 9.13
C PRO A 128 -12.78 2.94 9.77
N LYS A 129 -12.78 2.12 10.83
CA LYS A 129 -11.57 1.72 11.56
C LYS A 129 -11.29 0.23 11.43
N LEU A 130 -11.61 -0.34 10.25
CA LEU A 130 -11.33 -1.73 9.90
C LEU A 130 -9.90 -2.10 10.30
N SER A 131 -9.76 -3.26 10.97
CA SER A 131 -8.46 -3.88 11.26
C SER A 131 -8.32 -5.21 10.52
N ASN A 132 -7.07 -5.64 10.30
CA ASN A 132 -6.74 -6.95 9.74
C ASN A 132 -7.48 -7.26 8.42
N PHE A 133 -7.56 -6.27 7.51
CA PHE A 133 -8.20 -6.46 6.22
C PHE A 133 -7.54 -7.58 5.39
N THR A 134 -6.30 -7.94 5.69
CA THR A 134 -5.58 -9.06 5.09
C THR A 134 -6.15 -10.43 5.45
N ASP A 135 -7.02 -10.53 6.47
CA ASP A 135 -7.71 -11.77 6.83
C ASP A 135 -8.58 -12.32 5.69
N PHE A 136 -8.98 -11.44 4.74
CA PHE A 136 -9.79 -11.82 3.59
C PHE A 136 -8.99 -12.25 2.36
N ASN A 137 -7.67 -11.99 2.32
CA ASN A 137 -6.80 -12.33 1.20
C ASN A 137 -6.84 -13.82 0.80
N PRO A 138 -6.90 -14.79 1.74
CA PRO A 138 -7.03 -16.19 1.37
C PRO A 138 -8.32 -16.50 0.61
N LEU A 139 -9.42 -15.77 0.89
CA LEU A 139 -10.69 -15.94 0.20
C LEU A 139 -10.67 -15.31 -1.20
N GLU A 140 -9.95 -14.20 -1.38
CA GLU A 140 -9.76 -13.55 -2.69
C GLU A 140 -8.99 -14.42 -3.68
N ARG A 141 -8.19 -15.38 -3.19
CA ARG A 141 -7.43 -16.33 -4.01
C ARG A 141 -8.26 -17.51 -4.53
N ILE A 142 -9.50 -17.66 -4.08
CA ILE A 142 -10.41 -18.72 -4.51
C ILE A 142 -11.15 -18.23 -5.77
N PRO A 143 -10.96 -18.87 -6.93
CA PRO A 143 -11.51 -18.37 -8.21
C PRO A 143 -13.06 -18.27 -8.22
N GLU A 144 -13.74 -19.10 -7.45
CA GLU A 144 -15.20 -19.14 -7.35
C GLU A 144 -15.76 -18.07 -6.43
N VAL A 145 -14.91 -17.40 -5.64
CA VAL A 145 -15.31 -16.41 -4.65
C VAL A 145 -15.09 -14.99 -5.17
N SER A 146 -16.12 -14.17 -5.06
CA SER A 146 -16.08 -12.73 -5.31
C SER A 146 -16.19 -11.99 -3.98
N ILE A 147 -15.20 -11.16 -3.64
CA ILE A 147 -15.23 -10.33 -2.43
C ILE A 147 -15.53 -8.88 -2.82
N ARG A 148 -16.46 -8.27 -2.08
CA ARG A 148 -16.81 -6.86 -2.22
C ARG A 148 -16.74 -6.17 -0.87
N TYR A 149 -16.08 -5.03 -0.82
CA TYR A 149 -16.08 -4.17 0.36
C TYR A 149 -17.24 -3.18 0.28
N VAL A 150 -18.09 -3.19 1.30
CA VAL A 150 -19.40 -2.52 1.33
C VAL A 150 -19.43 -1.45 2.41
N SER A 151 -19.73 -0.20 2.05
CA SER A 151 -19.83 0.94 2.96
C SER A 151 -21.25 1.53 3.03
N THR A 152 -22.15 1.11 2.16
CA THR A 152 -23.53 1.60 2.12
C THR A 152 -24.53 0.46 1.94
N PRO A 153 -25.77 0.61 2.42
CA PRO A 153 -26.83 -0.40 2.20
C PRO A 153 -27.09 -0.73 0.73
N ALA A 154 -26.96 0.25 -0.17
CA ALA A 154 -27.15 0.04 -1.60
C ALA A 154 -26.10 -0.88 -2.21
N GLN A 155 -24.86 -0.82 -1.70
CA GLN A 155 -23.77 -1.70 -2.13
C GLN A 155 -23.91 -3.12 -1.61
N LEU A 156 -24.66 -3.34 -0.51
CA LEU A 156 -24.80 -4.66 0.10
C LEU A 156 -25.47 -5.65 -0.85
N ARG A 157 -26.49 -5.25 -1.58
CA ARG A 157 -27.27 -6.12 -2.49
C ARG A 157 -27.78 -7.37 -1.76
N GLU A 158 -27.65 -8.55 -2.38
CA GLU A 158 -28.03 -9.85 -1.83
C GLU A 158 -26.81 -10.80 -1.90
N PRO A 159 -25.84 -10.68 -0.97
CA PRO A 159 -24.68 -11.54 -0.95
C PRO A 159 -25.02 -12.93 -0.40
N ASP A 160 -24.22 -13.94 -0.74
CA ASP A 160 -24.31 -15.26 -0.13
C ASP A 160 -23.85 -15.25 1.32
N LEU A 161 -22.87 -14.38 1.65
CA LEU A 161 -22.35 -14.24 3.01
C LEU A 161 -21.95 -12.78 3.28
N ILE A 162 -22.30 -12.30 4.47
CA ILE A 162 -21.81 -11.04 5.02
C ILE A 162 -20.71 -11.32 6.03
N LEU A 163 -19.56 -10.64 5.88
CA LEU A 163 -18.45 -10.67 6.80
C LEU A 163 -18.38 -9.33 7.57
N LEU A 164 -18.46 -9.41 8.91
CA LEU A 164 -18.27 -8.30 9.83
C LEU A 164 -16.83 -8.39 10.37
N PRO A 165 -15.92 -7.57 9.88
CA PRO A 165 -14.51 -7.65 10.27
C PRO A 165 -14.26 -7.07 11.66
N GLY A 166 -13.08 -7.36 12.21
CA GLY A 166 -12.54 -6.70 13.37
C GLY A 166 -12.30 -5.21 13.15
N THR A 167 -12.27 -4.44 14.23
CA THR A 167 -12.07 -3.00 14.20
C THR A 167 -11.18 -2.51 15.34
N LYS A 168 -10.46 -1.42 15.09
CA LYS A 168 -9.62 -0.73 16.10
C LYS A 168 -10.47 0.05 17.12
N ASN A 169 -11.76 0.29 16.85
CA ASN A 169 -12.68 0.97 17.78
C ASN A 169 -14.12 0.48 17.57
N THR A 170 -14.49 -0.54 18.33
CA THR A 170 -15.78 -1.23 18.21
C THR A 170 -16.98 -0.30 18.47
N LEU A 171 -16.89 0.62 19.41
CA LEU A 171 -18.01 1.50 19.76
C LEU A 171 -18.31 2.52 18.66
N ASP A 172 -17.27 3.20 18.14
CA ASP A 172 -17.46 4.19 17.08
C ASP A 172 -17.96 3.52 15.79
N ASP A 173 -17.39 2.36 15.44
CA ASP A 173 -17.79 1.64 14.24
C ASP A 173 -19.18 1.03 14.35
N LEU A 174 -19.63 0.63 15.55
CA LEU A 174 -21.02 0.23 15.78
C LEU A 174 -21.98 1.41 15.61
N LEU A 175 -21.62 2.59 16.13
CA LEU A 175 -22.42 3.80 15.93
C LEU A 175 -22.50 4.18 14.46
N TRP A 176 -21.39 4.09 13.74
CA TRP A 176 -21.36 4.32 12.31
C TRP A 176 -22.23 3.31 11.55
N LEU A 177 -22.16 2.02 11.91
CA LEU A 177 -22.96 0.96 11.29
C LEU A 177 -24.48 1.24 11.43
N ARG A 178 -24.89 1.78 12.57
CA ARG A 178 -26.27 2.22 12.84
C ARG A 178 -26.64 3.44 12.03
N ALA A 179 -25.79 4.47 12.06
CA ALA A 179 -26.04 5.73 11.35
C ALA A 179 -26.07 5.57 9.83
N SER A 180 -25.24 4.67 9.27
CA SER A 180 -25.22 4.37 7.84
C SER A 180 -26.41 3.55 7.34
N GLY A 181 -27.19 2.95 8.25
CA GLY A 181 -28.28 2.03 7.93
C GLY A 181 -27.85 0.60 7.59
N LEU A 182 -26.54 0.31 7.61
CA LEU A 182 -26.02 -1.04 7.34
C LEU A 182 -26.46 -2.05 8.41
N GLU A 183 -26.53 -1.66 9.70
CA GLU A 183 -27.05 -2.56 10.75
C GLU A 183 -28.44 -3.10 10.37
N SER A 184 -29.35 -2.22 9.94
CA SER A 184 -30.71 -2.63 9.53
C SER A 184 -30.69 -3.58 8.33
N ALA A 185 -29.83 -3.31 7.34
CA ALA A 185 -29.70 -4.14 6.15
C ALA A 185 -29.12 -5.53 6.49
N ILE A 186 -28.09 -5.60 7.34
CA ILE A 186 -27.49 -6.85 7.81
C ILE A 186 -28.50 -7.69 8.60
N ARG A 187 -29.22 -7.06 9.53
CA ARG A 187 -30.27 -7.75 10.32
C ARG A 187 -31.37 -8.28 9.43
N LYS A 188 -31.79 -7.53 8.40
CA LYS A 188 -32.79 -7.98 7.43
C LYS A 188 -32.27 -9.18 6.61
N HIS A 189 -31.00 -9.19 6.21
CA HIS A 189 -30.36 -10.31 5.52
C HIS A 189 -30.38 -11.55 6.42
N ALA A 190 -29.92 -11.44 7.66
CA ALA A 190 -29.91 -12.55 8.62
C ALA A 190 -31.32 -13.08 8.93
N ALA A 191 -32.31 -12.19 9.07
CA ALA A 191 -33.71 -12.58 9.33
C ALA A 191 -34.36 -13.38 8.17
N ARG A 192 -33.78 -13.25 6.94
CA ARG A 192 -34.21 -14.03 5.76
C ARG A 192 -33.43 -15.36 5.62
N GLY A 193 -32.60 -15.70 6.60
CA GLY A 193 -31.76 -16.90 6.58
C GLY A 193 -30.41 -16.71 5.90
N GLY A 194 -30.04 -15.48 5.54
CA GLY A 194 -28.72 -15.16 4.97
C GLY A 194 -27.61 -15.35 6.00
N ALA A 195 -26.47 -15.82 5.54
CA ALA A 195 -25.31 -16.06 6.41
C ALA A 195 -24.59 -14.76 6.80
N VAL A 196 -24.23 -14.65 8.09
CA VAL A 196 -23.42 -13.53 8.62
C VAL A 196 -22.38 -14.09 9.56
N ILE A 197 -21.13 -13.74 9.34
CA ILE A 197 -19.99 -14.13 10.21
C ILE A 197 -19.33 -12.85 10.73
N GLY A 198 -19.03 -12.82 12.04
CA GLY A 198 -18.18 -11.82 12.68
C GLY A 198 -16.81 -12.41 13.01
N ILE A 199 -15.78 -11.59 12.81
CA ILE A 199 -14.38 -11.95 13.09
C ILE A 199 -13.84 -11.05 14.21
#